data_0c49c473a03c2a6cfe633161aba4c343
#
_entry.id   0c49c473a03c2a6cfe633161aba4c343
#
_cell.length_a   1.000
_cell.length_b   1.000
_cell.length_c   1.000
_cell.angle_alpha   90.00
_cell.angle_beta   90.00
_cell.angle_gamma   90.00
#
_symmetry.space_group_name_H-M   'P 1'
#
loop_
_entity.id
_entity.type
_entity.pdbx_description
1 polymer ?
#
loop_
_entity_poly.entity_id
_entity_poly.type
_entity_poly.pdbx_seq_one_letter_code
_entity_poly.pdbx_strand_id
1 'polypeptide(L)'
;MLLVISRCPPGGTIRSHFSAWVVLALALLSSLVAGPLLAAEPLTTFRVELDRGVDRGQNFGSLFEVATSDGELVLGAGFANQYNTRLRGDRHAVQFFVRPTRARRELAAVELPRPNTLCGTYLVARDERLYSTFGGLAAWQPDQKRWAPEAPVGGTQETMRVGNGILELGDGVVRYNGATILASPAVGSYERFFYALGRLCFYHVVRNDRPYRPFESDTDGFSRLYACPWVPGDGPVDLARAETLRLPVVGETTFAWGQTGSRIVTGSNIGGFYEWSAGTWRKLRDPQLGVSFQLYSSMAFHDQLLMGQYPTGRLFSLDGQGLRDLPGWPPVPPQVSGSSREAQTTTIYAGELFVGVWPWGELWQFHPDRREWTLARRLFSHPELSNQVIHPYDKENAGNPVGNQWGQRVTSLVTVGESLFASTSAKDPCAWDPEQNPFLAPDKWQAYGRVHELKLPGHLQAATRWTTGVTRLEFELRGAQLRIVQDGRELARTTVEGAAGELLKNRDQLRPVAWKQGIYGPFGGDSLTGQVLE
;
A
#
# COMPACT_ATOMS: atom_id res chain seq x y z
N MET A 1 50.13 -15.77 -21.62
CA MET A 1 51.24 -16.66 -21.94
C MET A 1 50.94 -17.35 -23.27
N LEU A 2 51.81 -17.08 -24.20
CA LEU A 2 52.04 -17.62 -25.54
C LEU A 2 51.01 -17.48 -26.65
N LEU A 3 51.32 -16.56 -27.50
CA LEU A 3 51.05 -16.41 -28.91
C LEU A 3 51.66 -17.55 -29.69
N VAL A 4 50.95 -18.10 -30.69
CA VAL A 4 51.62 -18.81 -31.78
C VAL A 4 51.07 -18.27 -33.09
N ILE A 5 51.94 -17.62 -33.85
CA ILE A 5 51.75 -17.16 -35.23
C ILE A 5 52.25 -18.28 -36.13
N SER A 6 51.48 -18.65 -37.15
CA SER A 6 51.99 -19.48 -38.26
C SER A 6 51.69 -18.82 -39.60
N ARG A 7 52.74 -18.76 -40.42
CA ARG A 7 52.87 -18.05 -41.71
C ARG A 7 52.29 -18.85 -42.88
N CYS A 8 51.82 -18.12 -43.88
CA CYS A 8 51.56 -18.57 -45.23
C CYS A 8 52.82 -18.94 -46.02
N PRO A 9 52.67 -19.70 -47.09
CA PRO A 9 53.48 -19.49 -48.28
C PRO A 9 52.64 -19.14 -49.52
N PRO A 10 53.26 -18.60 -50.58
CA PRO A 10 52.61 -17.89 -51.66
C PRO A 10 52.50 -18.73 -52.95
N GLY A 11 51.62 -18.30 -53.85
CA GLY A 11 51.74 -18.52 -55.27
C GLY A 11 50.64 -19.35 -55.96
N GLY A 12 49.86 -18.70 -56.81
CA GLY A 12 48.93 -19.37 -57.72
C GLY A 12 47.99 -18.41 -58.42
N THR A 13 48.40 -17.84 -59.53
CA THR A 13 47.59 -17.07 -60.47
C THR A 13 46.55 -17.96 -61.15
N ILE A 14 45.28 -17.63 -61.07
CA ILE A 14 44.23 -18.13 -61.98
C ILE A 14 43.39 -16.93 -62.42
N ARG A 15 43.29 -16.81 -63.74
CA ARG A 15 42.58 -15.82 -64.52
C ARG A 15 41.04 -15.99 -64.44
N SER A 16 40.37 -14.86 -64.29
CA SER A 16 39.11 -14.43 -64.91
C SER A 16 38.10 -15.46 -65.48
N HIS A 17 37.02 -15.69 -64.72
CA HIS A 17 35.65 -15.83 -65.23
C HIS A 17 34.69 -15.33 -64.15
N PHE A 18 34.63 -14.02 -64.00
CA PHE A 18 33.62 -13.32 -63.18
C PHE A 18 32.88 -12.38 -64.11
N SER A 19 31.72 -12.81 -64.64
CA SER A 19 30.72 -11.90 -65.19
C SER A 19 29.52 -12.73 -65.60
N ALA A 20 28.54 -12.93 -64.78
CA ALA A 20 27.12 -13.10 -65.09
C ALA A 20 26.24 -13.48 -63.88
N TRP A 21 26.82 -14.03 -62.81
CA TRP A 21 26.01 -14.53 -61.68
C TRP A 21 25.87 -13.52 -60.49
N VAL A 22 26.69 -12.48 -60.42
CA VAL A 22 26.66 -11.49 -59.33
C VAL A 22 25.51 -10.49 -59.51
N VAL A 23 25.04 -10.22 -60.71
CA VAL A 23 23.94 -9.25 -60.94
C VAL A 23 22.58 -9.89 -60.63
N LEU A 24 22.41 -11.20 -60.75
CA LEU A 24 21.15 -11.87 -60.42
C LEU A 24 20.99 -12.11 -58.89
N ALA A 25 22.10 -12.27 -58.18
CA ALA A 25 22.08 -12.43 -56.72
C ALA A 25 21.79 -11.12 -55.96
N LEU A 26 22.24 -9.98 -56.50
CA LEU A 26 21.94 -8.64 -55.92
C LEU A 26 20.50 -8.18 -56.20
N ALA A 27 19.86 -8.66 -57.30
CA ALA A 27 18.46 -8.33 -57.57
C ALA A 27 17.49 -9.21 -56.76
N LEU A 28 17.89 -10.38 -56.31
CA LEU A 28 17.11 -11.25 -55.42
C LEU A 28 17.28 -10.92 -53.92
N LEU A 29 18.39 -10.28 -53.53
CA LEU A 29 18.59 -9.80 -52.14
C LEU A 29 17.89 -8.46 -51.91
N SER A 30 17.58 -7.66 -52.93
CA SER A 30 16.84 -6.39 -52.75
C SER A 30 15.32 -6.58 -52.69
N SER A 31 14.78 -7.74 -53.02
CA SER A 31 13.34 -8.03 -52.91
C SER A 31 12.96 -8.77 -51.60
N LEU A 32 13.91 -9.08 -50.72
CA LEU A 32 13.67 -9.81 -49.46
C LEU A 32 13.75 -8.94 -48.19
N VAL A 33 13.87 -7.62 -48.32
CA VAL A 33 14.01 -6.69 -47.16
C VAL A 33 12.94 -5.59 -47.17
N ALA A 34 11.87 -5.71 -47.95
CA ALA A 34 10.67 -4.90 -47.74
C ALA A 34 9.63 -5.75 -46.98
N GLY A 35 10.02 -6.24 -45.80
CA GLY A 35 9.01 -6.55 -44.78
C GLY A 35 8.23 -5.26 -44.50
N PRO A 36 6.91 -5.32 -44.26
CA PRO A 36 6.17 -4.12 -43.91
C PRO A 36 6.91 -3.49 -42.76
N LEU A 37 7.34 -2.23 -42.93
CA LEU A 37 7.69 -1.37 -41.79
C LEU A 37 6.43 -1.35 -40.91
N LEU A 38 6.41 -2.21 -39.89
CA LEU A 38 5.41 -2.13 -38.83
C LEU A 38 5.50 -0.69 -38.31
N ALA A 39 4.47 0.09 -38.62
CA ALA A 39 4.36 1.43 -38.09
C ALA A 39 4.59 1.34 -36.58
N ALA A 40 5.54 2.09 -36.07
CA ALA A 40 5.82 2.07 -34.63
C ALA A 40 4.52 2.40 -33.90
N GLU A 41 4.13 1.55 -32.95
CA GLU A 41 2.94 1.80 -32.14
C GLU A 41 3.05 3.20 -31.51
N PRO A 42 1.96 3.98 -31.53
CA PRO A 42 1.98 5.32 -30.98
C PRO A 42 2.36 5.29 -29.49
N LEU A 43 3.26 6.18 -29.10
CA LEU A 43 3.71 6.34 -27.71
C LEU A 43 3.01 7.56 -27.10
N THR A 44 2.28 7.35 -26.00
CA THR A 44 1.77 8.42 -25.16
C THR A 44 2.57 8.47 -23.87
N THR A 45 3.13 9.62 -23.53
CA THR A 45 3.94 9.81 -22.32
C THR A 45 3.29 10.86 -21.42
N PHE A 46 3.02 10.48 -20.18
CA PHE A 46 2.61 11.38 -19.11
C PHE A 46 3.84 11.69 -18.26
N ARG A 47 4.29 12.93 -18.29
CA ARG A 47 5.47 13.36 -17.53
C ARG A 47 5.05 14.15 -16.31
N VAL A 48 5.62 13.80 -15.16
CA VAL A 48 5.45 14.48 -13.88
C VAL A 48 6.82 14.85 -13.35
N GLU A 49 7.03 16.11 -13.01
CA GLU A 49 8.25 16.60 -12.36
C GLU A 49 7.93 16.98 -10.92
N LEU A 50 8.69 16.40 -9.98
CA LEU A 50 8.53 16.57 -8.55
C LEU A 50 9.84 17.09 -7.98
N ASP A 51 9.83 18.28 -7.37
CA ASP A 51 10.92 18.66 -6.48
C ASP A 51 10.63 18.08 -5.10
N ARG A 52 11.31 17.00 -4.75
CA ARG A 52 11.06 16.28 -3.50
C ARG A 52 11.74 16.91 -2.29
N GLY A 53 12.83 17.66 -2.52
CA GLY A 53 13.64 18.21 -1.43
C GLY A 53 14.08 17.15 -0.43
N VAL A 54 14.18 17.53 0.86
CA VAL A 54 14.37 16.59 1.97
C VAL A 54 13.08 15.82 2.22
N ASP A 55 13.17 14.52 2.43
CA ASP A 55 11.99 13.73 2.77
C ASP A 55 11.50 14.09 4.17
N ARG A 56 10.37 14.79 4.20
CA ARG A 56 9.67 15.19 5.42
C ARG A 56 8.48 14.29 5.71
N GLY A 57 8.40 13.11 5.08
CA GLY A 57 7.23 12.24 5.22
C GLY A 57 5.99 12.75 4.51
N GLN A 58 6.15 13.67 3.54
CA GLN A 58 5.04 14.21 2.78
C GLN A 58 4.33 13.14 1.97
N ASN A 59 3.03 13.28 1.94
CA ASN A 59 2.13 12.43 1.22
C ASN A 59 2.02 12.88 -0.24
N PHE A 60 2.47 12.07 -1.17
CA PHE A 60 2.41 12.42 -2.60
C PHE A 60 1.11 11.98 -3.28
N GLY A 61 0.42 10.95 -2.78
CA GLY A 61 -0.88 10.48 -3.26
C GLY A 61 -0.99 10.31 -4.77
N SER A 62 -2.15 10.67 -5.34
CA SER A 62 -2.40 10.60 -6.77
C SER A 62 -1.61 11.69 -7.52
N LEU A 63 -1.00 11.34 -8.63
CA LEU A 63 -0.26 12.28 -9.49
C LEU A 63 -1.16 12.83 -10.60
N PHE A 64 -1.90 11.96 -11.27
CA PHE A 64 -2.88 12.33 -12.27
C PHE A 64 -3.94 11.25 -12.48
N GLU A 65 -5.07 11.65 -13.01
CA GLU A 65 -6.03 10.81 -13.70
C GLU A 65 -6.49 11.51 -14.96
N VAL A 66 -6.57 10.79 -16.08
CA VAL A 66 -7.06 11.29 -17.35
C VAL A 66 -8.02 10.29 -17.97
N ALA A 67 -9.15 10.77 -18.45
CA ALA A 67 -10.09 9.95 -19.20
C ALA A 67 -9.79 10.03 -20.69
N THR A 68 -10.03 8.97 -21.44
CA THR A 68 -10.01 8.99 -22.89
C THR A 68 -11.20 9.79 -23.45
N SER A 69 -11.08 10.31 -24.67
CA SER A 69 -12.10 11.19 -25.27
C SER A 69 -13.47 10.56 -25.41
N ASP A 70 -13.53 9.23 -25.54
CA ASP A 70 -14.79 8.45 -25.56
C ASP A 70 -15.29 8.08 -24.15
N GLY A 71 -14.49 8.39 -23.11
CA GLY A 71 -14.82 8.07 -21.72
C GLY A 71 -14.80 6.58 -21.36
N GLU A 72 -14.19 5.74 -22.20
CA GLU A 72 -14.17 4.28 -21.95
C GLU A 72 -13.03 3.82 -21.03
N LEU A 73 -11.92 4.58 -21.00
CA LEU A 73 -10.76 4.30 -20.16
C LEU A 73 -10.39 5.50 -19.31
N VAL A 74 -9.85 5.22 -18.13
CA VAL A 74 -9.10 6.14 -17.29
C VAL A 74 -7.68 5.62 -17.15
N LEU A 75 -6.71 6.47 -17.42
CA LEU A 75 -5.31 6.25 -17.11
C LEU A 75 -4.95 7.10 -15.89
N GLY A 76 -4.19 6.53 -14.97
CA GLY A 76 -3.80 7.29 -13.79
C GLY A 76 -2.53 6.78 -13.17
N ALA A 77 -1.88 7.67 -12.42
CA ALA A 77 -0.71 7.34 -11.63
C ALA A 77 -0.75 8.02 -10.27
N GLY A 78 -0.08 7.39 -9.30
CA GLY A 78 0.02 7.95 -7.96
C GLY A 78 0.93 7.13 -7.07
N PHE A 79 1.31 7.72 -5.94
CA PHE A 79 2.04 7.02 -4.89
C PHE A 79 1.07 6.23 -4.00
N ALA A 80 1.52 5.08 -3.54
CA ALA A 80 0.81 4.36 -2.50
C ALA A 80 0.86 5.17 -1.20
N ASN A 81 -0.30 5.58 -0.72
CA ASN A 81 -0.43 6.45 0.45
C ASN A 81 -1.43 5.88 1.44
N GLN A 82 -0.91 5.00 2.26
CA GLN A 82 -1.68 4.18 3.16
C GLN A 82 -1.00 4.14 4.53
N TYR A 83 -1.79 4.26 5.56
CA TYR A 83 -1.40 3.92 6.92
C TYR A 83 -2.31 2.81 7.45
N ASN A 84 -1.71 1.80 8.03
CA ASN A 84 -2.41 0.77 8.79
C ASN A 84 -1.64 0.50 10.08
N THR A 85 -2.33 0.20 11.17
CA THR A 85 -1.72 -0.05 12.47
C THR A 85 -0.73 -1.23 12.50
N ARG A 86 -0.83 -2.14 11.55
CA ARG A 86 -0.05 -3.39 11.54
C ARG A 86 0.90 -3.50 10.37
N LEU A 87 0.65 -2.74 9.31
CA LEU A 87 1.43 -2.80 8.09
C LEU A 87 1.37 -1.52 7.30
N ARG A 88 2.33 -1.38 6.41
CA ARG A 88 2.41 -0.27 5.48
C ARG A 88 2.88 -0.77 4.14
N GLY A 89 2.31 -0.22 3.08
CA GLY A 89 2.88 -0.30 1.75
C GLY A 89 4.19 0.50 1.68
N ASP A 90 4.94 0.30 0.60
CA ASP A 90 6.10 1.15 0.34
C ASP A 90 5.63 2.53 -0.12
N ARG A 91 5.79 3.56 0.70
CA ARG A 91 5.37 4.94 0.40
C ARG A 91 6.12 5.58 -0.78
N HIS A 92 7.21 5.02 -1.21
CA HIS A 92 7.94 5.45 -2.40
C HIS A 92 7.55 4.65 -3.65
N ALA A 93 6.67 3.67 -3.53
CA ALA A 93 6.12 2.98 -4.69
C ALA A 93 5.15 3.88 -5.44
N VAL A 94 5.31 3.92 -6.75
CA VAL A 94 4.43 4.63 -7.67
C VAL A 94 3.69 3.63 -8.53
N GLN A 95 2.39 3.85 -8.70
CA GLN A 95 1.51 3.02 -9.51
C GLN A 95 1.18 3.72 -10.82
N PHE A 96 1.07 2.94 -11.89
CA PHE A 96 0.50 3.35 -13.17
C PHE A 96 -0.60 2.35 -13.56
N PHE A 97 -1.77 2.84 -13.91
CA PHE A 97 -2.89 1.97 -14.21
C PHE A 97 -3.72 2.43 -15.40
N VAL A 98 -4.39 1.46 -16.00
CA VAL A 98 -5.45 1.64 -16.98
C VAL A 98 -6.72 0.96 -16.45
N ARG A 99 -7.79 1.71 -16.35
CA ARG A 99 -9.06 1.26 -15.81
C ARG A 99 -10.20 1.49 -16.82
N PRO A 100 -10.93 0.45 -17.24
CA PRO A 100 -12.15 0.62 -18.00
C PRO A 100 -13.25 1.22 -17.10
N THR A 101 -13.96 2.23 -17.61
CA THR A 101 -14.97 2.96 -16.84
C THR A 101 -16.28 2.16 -16.68
N ARG A 102 -16.63 1.33 -17.66
CA ARG A 102 -17.89 0.59 -17.72
C ARG A 102 -17.74 -0.90 -17.50
N ALA A 103 -16.71 -1.51 -18.05
CA ALA A 103 -16.47 -2.94 -17.91
C ALA A 103 -15.96 -3.28 -16.51
N ARG A 104 -16.46 -4.38 -15.95
CA ARG A 104 -15.88 -4.97 -14.74
C ARG A 104 -14.63 -5.75 -15.12
N ARG A 105 -13.61 -5.65 -14.29
CA ARG A 105 -12.41 -6.49 -14.39
C ARG A 105 -12.58 -7.67 -13.44
N GLU A 106 -12.24 -8.85 -13.93
CA GLU A 106 -12.23 -10.03 -13.08
C GLU A 106 -10.96 -10.04 -12.22
N LEU A 107 -11.14 -10.22 -10.92
CA LEU A 107 -10.05 -10.34 -9.95
C LEU A 107 -9.57 -11.79 -9.90
N ALA A 108 -8.49 -12.08 -10.62
CA ALA A 108 -7.82 -13.38 -10.53
C ALA A 108 -7.17 -13.53 -9.15
N ALA A 109 -7.19 -14.74 -8.59
CA ALA A 109 -6.62 -15.01 -7.29
C ALA A 109 -5.87 -16.34 -7.26
N VAL A 110 -4.66 -16.32 -6.72
CA VAL A 110 -3.81 -17.49 -6.47
C VAL A 110 -3.45 -17.52 -4.99
N GLU A 111 -3.59 -18.68 -4.36
CA GLU A 111 -3.16 -18.89 -2.99
C GLU A 111 -1.66 -19.21 -2.96
N LEU A 112 -0.91 -18.48 -2.14
CA LEU A 112 0.52 -18.71 -1.94
C LEU A 112 0.75 -19.64 -0.74
N PRO A 113 1.91 -20.31 -0.67
CA PRO A 113 2.33 -21.02 0.54
C PRO A 113 2.26 -20.11 1.77
N ARG A 114 1.96 -20.70 2.93
CA ARG A 114 1.95 -19.95 4.19
C ARG A 114 3.38 -19.58 4.61
N PRO A 115 3.62 -18.36 5.09
CA PRO A 115 4.95 -17.96 5.57
C PRO A 115 5.33 -18.58 6.93
N ASN A 116 4.34 -18.97 7.73
CA ASN A 116 4.53 -19.53 9.07
C ASN A 116 3.42 -20.52 9.44
N THR A 117 3.50 -21.11 10.62
CA THR A 117 2.54 -22.10 11.17
C THR A 117 1.51 -21.50 12.12
N LEU A 118 1.45 -20.17 12.23
CA LEU A 118 0.52 -19.49 13.13
C LEU A 118 -0.80 -19.16 12.40
N CYS A 119 -1.86 -18.92 13.15
CA CYS A 119 -3.16 -18.52 12.62
C CYS A 119 -3.18 -17.04 12.19
N GLY A 120 -2.12 -16.56 11.57
CA GLY A 120 -2.04 -15.19 11.11
C GLY A 120 -0.78 -14.86 10.33
N THR A 121 -0.92 -13.90 9.45
CA THR A 121 0.17 -13.36 8.62
C THR A 121 -0.04 -11.87 8.41
N TYR A 122 1.03 -11.09 8.60
CA TYR A 122 1.10 -9.68 8.27
C TYR A 122 2.12 -9.45 7.17
N LEU A 123 1.75 -8.64 6.18
CA LEU A 123 2.60 -8.35 5.04
C LEU A 123 3.07 -6.91 5.07
N VAL A 124 4.26 -6.69 4.55
CA VAL A 124 4.82 -5.36 4.27
C VAL A 124 5.53 -5.39 2.93
N ALA A 125 5.43 -4.30 2.17
CA ALA A 125 6.21 -4.10 0.95
C ALA A 125 7.36 -3.13 1.22
N ARG A 126 8.53 -3.45 0.66
CA ARG A 126 9.70 -2.58 0.68
C ARG A 126 10.58 -2.89 -0.52
N ASP A 127 10.96 -1.87 -1.28
CA ASP A 127 11.83 -2.02 -2.45
C ASP A 127 11.35 -3.12 -3.42
N GLU A 128 10.04 -3.12 -3.73
CA GLU A 128 9.38 -4.11 -4.61
C GLU A 128 9.48 -5.57 -4.11
N ARG A 129 9.82 -5.76 -2.87
CA ARG A 129 9.82 -7.07 -2.22
C ARG A 129 8.69 -7.17 -1.21
N LEU A 130 8.06 -8.32 -1.20
CA LEU A 130 7.02 -8.66 -0.24
C LEU A 130 7.62 -9.43 0.94
N TYR A 131 7.27 -9.01 2.16
CA TYR A 131 7.70 -9.64 3.39
C TYR A 131 6.52 -10.04 4.26
N SER A 132 6.63 -11.16 4.94
CA SER A 132 5.82 -11.50 6.11
C SER A 132 6.59 -11.12 7.37
N THR A 133 5.92 -10.45 8.31
CA THR A 133 6.55 -9.93 9.54
C THR A 133 6.08 -10.63 10.81
N PHE A 134 5.13 -11.55 10.71
CA PHE A 134 4.59 -12.28 11.86
C PHE A 134 5.13 -13.71 11.93
N GLY A 135 5.59 -14.12 13.11
CA GLY A 135 6.28 -15.41 13.29
C GLY A 135 7.73 -15.41 12.76
N GLY A 136 8.33 -14.23 12.60
CA GLY A 136 9.63 -14.00 12.01
C GLY A 136 9.53 -13.22 10.70
N LEU A 137 10.66 -12.66 10.25
CA LEU A 137 10.75 -11.99 8.96
C LEU A 137 11.02 -13.03 7.87
N ALA A 138 10.19 -13.05 6.83
CA ALA A 138 10.41 -13.89 5.65
C ALA A 138 10.08 -13.11 4.37
N ALA A 139 10.96 -13.21 3.37
CA ALA A 139 10.76 -12.59 2.06
C ALA A 139 10.12 -13.58 1.08
N TRP A 140 9.16 -13.11 0.31
CA TRP A 140 8.62 -13.87 -0.81
C TRP A 140 9.60 -13.93 -1.97
N GLN A 141 9.84 -15.13 -2.46
CA GLN A 141 10.70 -15.42 -3.62
C GLN A 141 9.81 -15.94 -4.76
N PRO A 142 9.37 -15.07 -5.68
CA PRO A 142 8.39 -15.45 -6.70
C PRO A 142 8.87 -16.55 -7.64
N ASP A 143 10.15 -16.53 -8.04
CA ASP A 143 10.75 -17.55 -8.93
C ASP A 143 10.78 -18.93 -8.28
N GLN A 144 10.92 -19.01 -6.98
CA GLN A 144 10.98 -20.25 -6.22
C GLN A 144 9.63 -20.63 -5.58
N LYS A 145 8.64 -19.74 -5.67
CA LYS A 145 7.30 -19.87 -5.06
C LYS A 145 7.37 -20.27 -3.58
N ARG A 146 8.27 -19.62 -2.82
CA ARG A 146 8.46 -19.90 -1.39
C ARG A 146 8.80 -18.63 -0.60
N TRP A 147 8.57 -18.71 0.71
CA TRP A 147 9.08 -17.74 1.67
C TRP A 147 10.47 -18.15 2.15
N ALA A 148 11.41 -17.20 2.13
CA ALA A 148 12.75 -17.39 2.65
C ALA A 148 12.92 -16.57 3.94
N PRO A 149 13.32 -17.21 5.06
CA PRO A 149 13.64 -16.48 6.27
C PRO A 149 14.72 -15.43 6.03
N GLU A 150 14.54 -14.25 6.59
CA GLU A 150 15.56 -13.19 6.61
C GLU A 150 15.87 -12.82 8.06
N ALA A 151 17.10 -12.40 8.32
CA ALA A 151 17.46 -11.88 9.63
C ALA A 151 16.62 -10.62 9.91
N PRO A 152 15.98 -10.51 11.06
CA PRO A 152 15.26 -9.31 11.42
C PRO A 152 16.23 -8.14 11.48
N VAL A 153 15.96 -7.11 10.70
CA VAL A 153 16.61 -5.82 10.86
C VAL A 153 15.83 -5.09 11.95
N GLY A 154 16.24 -5.29 13.21
CA GLY A 154 15.50 -4.84 14.37
C GLY A 154 14.19 -5.62 14.63
N GLY A 155 13.62 -5.53 15.81
CA GLY A 155 12.32 -6.14 16.17
C GLY A 155 11.13 -5.41 15.53
N THR A 156 11.07 -5.37 14.21
CA THR A 156 10.29 -4.42 13.43
C THR A 156 8.85 -4.85 13.25
N GLN A 157 7.97 -4.36 14.10
CA GLN A 157 6.53 -4.41 13.84
C GLN A 157 6.09 -3.33 12.84
N GLU A 158 6.80 -2.21 12.78
CA GLU A 158 6.47 -1.08 11.90
C GLU A 158 7.73 -0.54 11.23
N THR A 159 7.70 -0.46 9.91
CA THR A 159 8.76 0.16 9.10
C THR A 159 8.19 1.19 8.15
N MET A 160 8.97 2.24 7.86
CA MET A 160 8.60 3.28 6.91
C MET A 160 9.85 3.75 6.17
N ARG A 161 9.79 3.81 4.84
CA ARG A 161 10.85 4.45 4.07
C ARG A 161 10.81 5.95 4.27
N VAL A 162 11.99 6.54 4.55
CA VAL A 162 12.15 7.99 4.67
C VAL A 162 13.46 8.36 3.97
N GLY A 163 13.38 9.15 2.91
CA GLY A 163 14.49 9.37 2.02
C GLY A 163 14.99 8.06 1.42
N ASN A 164 16.28 7.82 1.47
CA ASN A 164 16.88 6.54 1.08
C ASN A 164 17.13 5.61 2.27
N GLY A 165 16.53 5.91 3.43
CA GLY A 165 16.67 5.12 4.64
C GLY A 165 15.36 4.50 5.11
N ILE A 166 15.46 3.75 6.19
CA ILE A 166 14.35 3.06 6.84
C ILE A 166 14.20 3.59 8.26
N LEU A 167 13.01 4.07 8.56
CA LEU A 167 12.55 4.36 9.91
C LEU A 167 11.88 3.11 10.45
N GLU A 168 12.29 2.66 11.64
CA GLU A 168 11.81 1.43 12.26
C GLU A 168 11.35 1.68 13.68
N LEU A 169 10.23 1.07 14.04
CA LEU A 169 9.79 0.97 15.42
C LEU A 169 9.93 -0.49 15.88
N GLY A 170 10.60 -0.68 16.98
CA GLY A 170 10.68 -1.97 17.66
C GLY A 170 11.06 -1.77 19.12
N ASP A 171 10.44 -2.54 20.02
CA ASP A 171 10.71 -2.55 21.46
C ASP A 171 10.61 -1.14 22.13
N GLY A 172 9.68 -0.31 21.65
CA GLY A 172 9.50 1.06 22.15
C GLY A 172 10.60 2.05 21.74
N VAL A 173 11.50 1.64 20.85
CA VAL A 173 12.63 2.44 20.35
C VAL A 173 12.41 2.74 18.87
N VAL A 174 12.68 3.98 18.45
CA VAL A 174 12.69 4.33 17.03
C VAL A 174 14.13 4.40 16.54
N ARG A 175 14.38 3.73 15.41
CA ARG A 175 15.69 3.74 14.75
C ARG A 175 15.54 4.28 13.33
N TYR A 176 16.57 4.95 12.87
CA TYR A 176 16.72 5.31 11.47
C TYR A 176 18.03 4.69 10.95
N ASN A 177 17.93 3.82 9.95
CA ASN A 177 19.07 3.04 9.43
C ASN A 177 19.84 2.30 10.55
N GLY A 178 19.12 1.73 11.52
CA GLY A 178 19.68 1.02 12.66
C GLY A 178 20.17 1.92 13.82
N ALA A 179 20.39 3.22 13.59
CA ALA A 179 20.76 4.14 14.67
C ALA A 179 19.53 4.58 15.48
N THR A 180 19.59 4.49 16.79
CA THR A 180 18.52 4.95 17.68
C THR A 180 18.39 6.47 17.60
N ILE A 181 17.21 6.94 17.18
CA ILE A 181 16.85 8.35 17.15
C ILE A 181 15.90 8.75 18.28
N LEU A 182 15.14 7.79 18.83
CA LEU A 182 14.31 8.01 20.02
C LEU A 182 14.36 6.75 20.89
N ALA A 183 14.94 6.89 22.08
CA ALA A 183 14.98 5.82 23.08
C ALA A 183 13.61 5.66 23.77
N SER A 184 13.38 4.50 24.39
CA SER A 184 12.20 4.26 25.22
C SER A 184 12.10 5.29 26.35
N PRO A 185 10.88 5.69 26.73
CA PRO A 185 10.71 6.62 27.85
C PRO A 185 11.07 5.95 29.19
N ALA A 186 11.46 6.74 30.17
CA ALA A 186 11.73 6.25 31.52
C ALA A 186 10.47 5.66 32.21
N VAL A 187 9.29 6.13 31.85
CA VAL A 187 8.00 5.66 32.39
C VAL A 187 7.00 5.52 31.23
N GLY A 188 6.23 4.44 31.25
CA GLY A 188 5.22 4.16 30.22
C GLY A 188 5.81 3.67 28.91
N SER A 189 5.12 3.95 27.81
CA SER A 189 5.50 3.51 26.47
C SER A 189 5.24 4.58 25.43
N TYR A 190 6.07 4.60 24.39
CA TYR A 190 5.73 5.28 23.14
C TYR A 190 4.99 4.31 22.25
N GLU A 191 3.88 4.74 21.67
CA GLU A 191 2.99 3.90 20.90
C GLU A 191 2.66 4.53 19.55
N ARG A 192 2.63 3.72 18.48
CA ARG A 192 2.07 4.07 17.17
C ARG A 192 2.74 5.28 16.51
N PHE A 193 3.93 5.07 16.01
CA PHE A 193 4.69 6.11 15.34
C PHE A 193 4.17 6.44 13.95
N PHE A 194 4.25 7.71 13.60
CA PHE A 194 3.97 8.23 12.29
C PHE A 194 4.97 9.34 11.96
N TYR A 195 5.44 9.35 10.73
CA TYR A 195 6.33 10.40 10.26
C TYR A 195 5.68 11.14 9.10
N ALA A 196 5.44 12.43 9.27
CA ALA A 196 4.86 13.30 8.27
C ALA A 196 5.24 14.77 8.52
N LEU A 197 5.34 15.56 7.46
CA LEU A 197 5.59 17.00 7.51
C LEU A 197 6.84 17.40 8.34
N GLY A 198 7.86 16.54 8.37
CA GLY A 198 9.07 16.75 9.17
C GLY A 198 8.83 16.60 10.66
N ARG A 199 7.82 15.82 11.04
CA ARG A 199 7.47 15.52 12.43
C ARG A 199 7.43 14.01 12.65
N LEU A 200 8.17 13.54 13.66
CA LEU A 200 7.96 12.22 14.24
C LEU A 200 6.85 12.34 15.28
N CYS A 201 5.70 11.71 14.99
CA CYS A 201 4.51 11.76 15.83
C CYS A 201 4.29 10.43 16.54
N PHE A 202 3.86 10.46 17.79
CA PHE A 202 3.54 9.28 18.58
C PHE A 202 2.70 9.64 19.80
N TYR A 203 2.16 8.60 20.46
CA TYR A 203 1.54 8.71 21.78
C TYR A 203 2.54 8.27 22.83
N HIS A 204 2.66 9.05 23.89
CA HIS A 204 3.28 8.65 25.15
C HIS A 204 2.18 8.28 26.14
N VAL A 205 2.15 7.02 26.54
CA VAL A 205 1.07 6.49 27.39
C VAL A 205 1.67 5.91 28.66
N VAL A 206 1.20 6.43 29.79
CA VAL A 206 1.46 5.89 31.13
C VAL A 206 0.14 5.37 31.68
N ARG A 207 0.02 4.04 31.76
CA ARG A 207 -1.16 3.37 32.32
C ARG A 207 -0.86 2.95 33.74
N ASN A 208 -1.77 3.32 34.64
CA ASN A 208 -1.81 2.76 35.99
C ASN A 208 -2.91 1.69 36.05
N ASP A 209 -3.21 1.16 37.20
CA ASP A 209 -4.13 0.06 37.42
C ASP A 209 -5.56 0.28 36.89
N ARG A 210 -5.92 1.51 36.55
CA ARG A 210 -7.23 1.90 36.01
C ARG A 210 -7.12 2.68 34.69
N PRO A 211 -6.94 2.03 33.56
CA PRO A 211 -6.97 2.69 32.25
C PRO A 211 -8.40 3.18 31.92
N TYR A 212 -8.49 4.08 30.96
CA TYR A 212 -9.74 4.66 30.46
C TYR A 212 -10.57 5.42 31.50
N ARG A 213 -9.91 6.29 32.25
CA ARG A 213 -10.52 7.25 33.17
C ARG A 213 -10.14 8.68 32.78
N PRO A 214 -10.93 9.68 33.22
CA PRO A 214 -10.52 11.07 33.05
C PRO A 214 -9.12 11.30 33.61
N PHE A 215 -8.36 12.14 32.93
CA PHE A 215 -7.06 12.57 33.42
C PHE A 215 -7.26 13.47 34.67
N GLU A 216 -6.55 13.19 35.73
CA GLU A 216 -6.55 13.97 36.98
C GLU A 216 -5.17 14.57 37.26
N SER A 217 -4.12 13.73 37.20
CA SER A 217 -2.75 14.16 37.45
C SER A 217 -1.74 13.26 36.75
N ASP A 218 -0.54 13.75 36.48
CA ASP A 218 0.53 12.97 35.85
C ASP A 218 0.97 11.78 36.71
N THR A 219 0.81 11.84 38.03
CA THR A 219 1.12 10.72 38.95
C THR A 219 0.16 9.55 38.81
N ASP A 220 -1.06 9.82 38.37
CA ASP A 220 -2.10 8.83 38.16
C ASP A 220 -2.07 8.19 36.77
N GLY A 221 -1.15 8.64 35.95
CA GLY A 221 -1.01 8.24 34.55
C GLY A 221 -1.55 9.27 33.58
N PHE A 222 -1.10 9.17 32.34
CA PHE A 222 -1.50 10.11 31.29
C PHE A 222 -1.42 9.47 29.90
N SER A 223 -2.05 10.12 28.95
CA SER A 223 -1.80 9.96 27.51
C SER A 223 -1.48 11.32 26.91
N ARG A 224 -0.42 11.39 26.11
CA ARG A 224 0.05 12.63 25.51
C ARG A 224 0.46 12.39 24.07
N LEU A 225 0.02 13.27 23.17
CA LEU A 225 0.48 13.34 21.80
C LEU A 225 1.78 14.13 21.71
N TYR A 226 2.66 13.68 20.84
CA TYR A 226 3.89 14.35 20.47
C TYR A 226 3.96 14.56 18.97
N ALA A 227 4.49 15.70 18.54
CA ALA A 227 4.97 15.96 17.20
C ALA A 227 6.37 16.55 17.30
N CYS A 228 7.38 15.75 17.10
CA CYS A 228 8.77 16.13 17.30
C CYS A 228 9.40 16.53 15.97
N PRO A 229 9.97 17.74 15.83
CA PRO A 229 10.76 18.10 14.66
C PRO A 229 11.89 17.12 14.45
N TRP A 230 11.95 16.51 13.27
CA TRP A 230 13.04 15.63 12.87
C TRP A 230 13.03 15.43 11.34
N VAL A 231 14.19 15.37 10.74
CA VAL A 231 14.38 14.97 9.34
C VAL A 231 15.57 14.04 9.20
N PRO A 232 15.66 13.23 8.11
CA PRO A 232 16.83 12.41 7.83
C PRO A 232 18.12 13.26 7.83
N GLY A 233 19.09 12.84 8.63
CA GLY A 233 20.35 13.59 8.84
C GLY A 233 20.42 14.35 10.16
N ASP A 234 19.28 14.59 10.81
CA ASP A 234 19.28 15.06 12.21
C ASP A 234 19.80 13.92 13.12
N GLY A 235 20.35 14.30 14.24
CA GLY A 235 20.69 13.35 15.30
C GLY A 235 19.47 12.79 16.01
N PRO A 236 19.59 12.42 17.30
CA PRO A 236 18.47 12.01 18.12
C PRO A 236 17.37 13.07 18.19
N VAL A 237 16.13 12.60 18.34
CA VAL A 237 14.95 13.46 18.49
C VAL A 237 15.06 14.27 19.77
N ASP A 238 14.93 15.57 19.66
CA ASP A 238 14.89 16.48 20.81
C ASP A 238 13.44 16.66 21.32
N LEU A 239 13.10 15.96 22.38
CA LEU A 239 11.77 16.03 23.00
C LEU A 239 11.42 17.40 23.58
N ALA A 240 12.42 18.24 23.90
CA ALA A 240 12.16 19.59 24.40
C ALA A 240 11.58 20.53 23.33
N ARG A 241 11.77 20.18 22.06
CA ARG A 241 11.23 20.91 20.91
C ARG A 241 9.89 20.36 20.41
N ALA A 242 9.34 19.34 21.07
CA ALA A 242 8.11 18.71 20.64
C ALA A 242 6.89 19.61 20.90
N GLU A 243 6.00 19.70 19.92
CA GLU A 243 4.66 20.21 20.14
C GLU A 243 3.81 19.08 20.76
N THR A 244 3.23 19.31 21.93
CA THR A 244 2.53 18.26 22.68
C THR A 244 1.08 18.62 23.01
N LEU A 245 0.24 17.58 23.14
CA LEU A 245 -1.12 17.72 23.66
C LEU A 245 -1.38 16.62 24.69
N ARG A 246 -1.70 16.99 25.91
CA ARG A 246 -2.21 16.06 26.90
C ARG A 246 -3.66 15.72 26.58
N LEU A 247 -3.95 14.41 26.55
CA LEU A 247 -5.27 13.90 26.24
C LEU A 247 -6.16 13.88 27.49
N PRO A 248 -7.48 14.01 27.34
CA PRO A 248 -8.40 14.05 28.46
C PRO A 248 -8.60 12.70 29.16
N VAL A 249 -8.16 11.59 28.55
CA VAL A 249 -8.37 10.24 29.08
C VAL A 249 -7.04 9.49 29.19
N VAL A 250 -6.80 8.89 30.34
CA VAL A 250 -5.64 8.02 30.60
C VAL A 250 -5.81 6.71 29.85
N GLY A 251 -4.76 6.26 29.16
CA GLY A 251 -4.79 5.05 28.34
C GLY A 251 -5.35 5.24 26.95
N GLU A 252 -5.76 6.45 26.59
CA GLU A 252 -6.13 6.79 25.22
C GLU A 252 -4.91 6.67 24.30
N THR A 253 -5.06 5.93 23.22
CA THR A 253 -4.00 5.70 22.22
C THR A 253 -4.62 5.65 20.83
N THR A 254 -3.79 5.71 19.79
CA THR A 254 -4.28 5.66 18.41
C THR A 254 -4.29 4.27 17.84
N PHE A 255 -5.12 4.08 16.80
CA PHE A 255 -5.03 3.00 15.86
C PHE A 255 -4.76 3.48 14.43
N ALA A 256 -4.91 4.75 14.12
CA ALA A 256 -4.56 5.28 12.80
C ALA A 256 -4.00 6.69 12.86
N TRP A 257 -3.09 6.95 11.93
CA TRP A 257 -2.55 8.24 11.59
C TRP A 257 -2.84 8.55 10.13
N GLY A 258 -2.92 9.82 9.80
CA GLY A 258 -3.05 10.26 8.41
C GLY A 258 -2.50 11.66 8.20
N GLN A 259 -2.29 11.99 6.95
CA GLN A 259 -1.92 13.33 6.53
C GLN A 259 -2.87 13.79 5.43
N THR A 260 -3.36 15.01 5.55
CA THR A 260 -4.12 15.69 4.50
C THR A 260 -3.68 17.14 4.41
N GLY A 261 -3.13 17.53 3.26
CA GLY A 261 -2.51 18.84 3.10
C GLY A 261 -1.39 19.06 4.13
N SER A 262 -1.41 20.20 4.79
CA SER A 262 -0.46 20.59 5.85
C SER A 262 -0.88 20.11 7.26
N ARG A 263 -1.77 19.13 7.36
CA ARG A 263 -2.33 18.63 8.62
C ARG A 263 -1.95 17.17 8.85
N ILE A 264 -1.58 16.85 10.08
CA ILE A 264 -1.44 15.47 10.57
C ILE A 264 -2.66 15.19 11.45
N VAL A 265 -3.30 14.06 11.27
CA VAL A 265 -4.48 13.67 12.03
C VAL A 265 -4.31 12.31 12.65
N THR A 266 -4.98 12.08 13.78
CA THR A 266 -5.02 10.79 14.46
C THR A 266 -6.35 10.58 15.16
N GLY A 267 -6.86 9.34 15.09
CA GLY A 267 -8.07 8.93 15.80
C GLY A 267 -7.72 7.96 16.92
N SER A 268 -8.30 8.16 18.08
CA SER A 268 -8.04 7.32 19.24
C SER A 268 -8.94 6.08 19.31
N ASN A 269 -8.57 5.14 20.18
CA ASN A 269 -9.30 3.91 20.45
C ASN A 269 -10.66 4.10 21.14
N ILE A 270 -10.96 5.30 21.61
CA ILE A 270 -12.23 5.68 22.27
C ILE A 270 -12.88 6.92 21.63
N GLY A 271 -12.58 7.19 20.36
CA GLY A 271 -13.26 8.19 19.54
C GLY A 271 -12.78 9.61 19.66
N GLY A 272 -11.72 9.87 20.40
CA GLY A 272 -11.01 11.15 20.34
C GLY A 272 -10.42 11.35 18.93
N PHE A 273 -10.50 12.56 18.40
CA PHE A 273 -9.91 12.89 17.10
C PHE A 273 -9.11 14.19 17.21
N TYR A 274 -7.87 14.13 16.76
CA TYR A 274 -6.88 15.17 16.99
C TYR A 274 -6.19 15.55 15.69
N GLU A 275 -5.85 16.82 15.57
CA GLU A 275 -5.16 17.38 14.42
C GLU A 275 -3.96 18.20 14.88
N TRP A 276 -2.81 17.98 14.26
CA TRP A 276 -1.67 18.88 14.31
C TRP A 276 -1.61 19.71 13.02
N SER A 277 -1.48 21.02 13.17
CA SER A 277 -1.34 21.95 12.05
C SER A 277 -0.59 23.20 12.50
N ALA A 278 0.33 23.70 11.69
CA ALA A 278 1.08 24.93 11.95
C ALA A 278 1.72 25.00 13.35
N GLY A 279 2.29 23.90 13.82
CA GLY A 279 2.98 23.84 15.13
C GLY A 279 2.05 23.68 16.33
N THR A 280 0.77 23.38 16.13
CA THR A 280 -0.19 23.28 17.23
C THR A 280 -1.10 22.07 17.08
N TRP A 281 -1.36 21.38 18.18
CA TRP A 281 -2.38 20.35 18.27
C TRP A 281 -3.74 20.93 18.57
N ARG A 282 -4.77 20.40 17.92
CA ARG A 282 -6.18 20.70 18.20
C ARG A 282 -6.96 19.41 18.42
N LYS A 283 -7.89 19.42 19.35
CA LYS A 283 -8.90 18.38 19.50
C LYS A 283 -10.08 18.72 18.57
N LEU A 284 -10.40 17.82 17.65
CA LEU A 284 -11.54 17.97 16.73
C LEU A 284 -12.79 17.26 17.24
N ARG A 285 -12.61 16.20 18.06
CA ARG A 285 -13.71 15.44 18.66
C ARG A 285 -13.29 14.94 20.04
N ASP A 286 -14.20 15.01 21.00
CA ASP A 286 -13.95 14.47 22.33
C ASP A 286 -13.99 12.94 22.35
N PRO A 287 -13.10 12.27 23.10
CA PRO A 287 -13.22 10.85 23.37
C PRO A 287 -14.47 10.57 24.21
N GLN A 288 -15.00 9.37 24.09
CA GLN A 288 -16.19 8.93 24.83
C GLN A 288 -15.86 7.67 25.61
N LEU A 289 -15.86 7.77 26.93
CA LEU A 289 -15.67 6.61 27.80
C LEU A 289 -16.81 5.62 27.62
N GLY A 290 -16.48 4.33 27.62
CA GLY A 290 -17.45 3.25 27.44
C GLY A 290 -17.90 3.01 25.99
N VAL A 291 -17.44 3.81 25.03
CA VAL A 291 -17.70 3.62 23.60
C VAL A 291 -16.45 3.11 22.92
N SER A 292 -16.58 1.97 22.25
CA SER A 292 -15.53 1.51 21.34
C SER A 292 -15.65 2.23 20.01
N PHE A 293 -14.63 2.98 19.63
CA PHE A 293 -14.56 3.67 18.35
C PHE A 293 -13.09 3.68 17.91
N GLN A 294 -12.75 2.82 16.98
CA GLN A 294 -11.35 2.60 16.61
C GLN A 294 -11.17 2.86 15.13
N LEU A 295 -10.19 3.71 14.79
CA LEU A 295 -9.77 3.93 13.40
C LEU A 295 -8.50 3.13 13.14
N TYR A 296 -8.58 2.14 12.25
CA TYR A 296 -7.49 1.17 12.02
C TYR A 296 -6.58 1.53 10.86
N SER A 297 -7.11 2.21 9.86
CA SER A 297 -6.38 2.57 8.65
C SER A 297 -6.74 3.97 8.20
N SER A 298 -5.84 4.61 7.47
CA SER A 298 -6.12 5.84 6.74
C SER A 298 -5.45 5.82 5.38
N MET A 299 -6.11 6.41 4.40
CA MET A 299 -5.61 6.49 3.04
C MET A 299 -6.20 7.70 2.33
N ALA A 300 -5.35 8.43 1.60
CA ALA A 300 -5.84 9.45 0.69
C ALA A 300 -6.48 8.78 -0.53
N PHE A 301 -7.72 9.16 -0.83
CA PHE A 301 -8.45 8.70 -1.99
C PHE A 301 -9.20 9.86 -2.62
N HIS A 302 -8.83 10.21 -3.85
CA HIS A 302 -9.23 11.45 -4.49
C HIS A 302 -8.92 12.66 -3.60
N ASP A 303 -9.89 13.46 -3.23
CA ASP A 303 -9.76 14.72 -2.46
C ASP A 303 -10.11 14.57 -0.98
N GLN A 304 -10.14 13.34 -0.47
CA GLN A 304 -10.49 13.04 0.92
C GLN A 304 -9.50 12.05 1.55
N LEU A 305 -9.38 12.11 2.87
CA LEU A 305 -8.71 11.09 3.66
C LEU A 305 -9.76 10.11 4.17
N LEU A 306 -9.71 8.88 3.70
CA LEU A 306 -10.57 7.78 4.16
C LEU A 306 -9.96 7.09 5.37
N MET A 307 -10.78 6.74 6.34
CA MET A 307 -10.39 6.02 7.55
C MET A 307 -11.30 4.85 7.81
N GLY A 308 -10.74 3.65 7.97
CA GLY A 308 -11.49 2.45 8.29
C GLY A 308 -11.79 2.34 9.78
N GLN A 309 -13.00 1.99 10.15
CA GLN A 309 -13.52 2.12 11.50
C GLN A 309 -14.14 0.82 12.06
N TYR A 310 -14.02 0.64 13.37
CA TYR A 310 -14.76 -0.27 14.23
C TYR A 310 -15.66 0.57 15.19
N PRO A 311 -16.91 0.20 15.52
CA PRO A 311 -17.54 -1.11 15.33
C PRO A 311 -18.48 -1.22 14.12
N THR A 312 -18.52 -0.24 13.25
CA THR A 312 -19.48 -0.24 12.13
C THR A 312 -18.99 -0.96 10.87
N GLY A 313 -17.67 -1.17 10.74
CA GLY A 313 -17.05 -1.70 9.53
C GLY A 313 -17.14 -0.77 8.33
N ARG A 314 -17.31 0.52 8.57
CA ARG A 314 -17.46 1.56 7.55
C ARG A 314 -16.19 2.38 7.42
N LEU A 315 -16.12 3.11 6.33
CA LEU A 315 -15.17 4.18 6.16
C LEU A 315 -15.74 5.49 6.69
N PHE A 316 -14.85 6.29 7.23
CA PHE A 316 -15.06 7.69 7.54
C PHE A 316 -14.23 8.52 6.59
N SER A 317 -14.73 9.68 6.21
CA SER A 317 -14.03 10.65 5.38
C SER A 317 -13.66 11.86 6.20
N LEU A 318 -12.42 12.32 6.06
CA LEU A 318 -12.02 13.65 6.49
C LEU A 318 -11.80 14.51 5.26
N ASP A 319 -12.52 15.60 5.18
CA ASP A 319 -12.40 16.62 4.15
C ASP A 319 -12.33 18.04 4.76
N GLY A 320 -12.52 19.06 3.96
CA GLY A 320 -12.55 20.45 4.42
C GLY A 320 -13.68 20.78 5.40
N GLN A 321 -14.71 19.91 5.49
CA GLN A 321 -15.88 20.10 6.37
C GLN A 321 -15.77 19.32 7.69
N GLY A 322 -14.78 18.44 7.83
CA GLY A 322 -14.53 17.64 9.02
C GLY A 322 -14.70 16.15 8.81
N LEU A 323 -14.84 15.41 9.93
CA LEU A 323 -14.98 13.96 9.93
C LEU A 323 -16.44 13.56 9.68
N ARG A 324 -16.68 12.79 8.61
CA ARG A 324 -18.01 12.30 8.22
C ARG A 324 -18.05 10.78 8.17
N ASP A 325 -19.12 10.19 8.67
CA ASP A 325 -19.49 8.78 8.40
C ASP A 325 -19.91 8.62 6.93
N LEU A 326 -19.50 7.52 6.31
CA LEU A 326 -19.90 7.13 4.96
C LEU A 326 -20.77 5.87 5.01
N PRO A 327 -22.10 6.00 5.25
CA PRO A 327 -23.01 4.85 5.30
C PRO A 327 -22.95 4.03 4.01
N GLY A 328 -22.82 2.70 4.16
CA GLY A 328 -22.70 1.80 3.00
C GLY A 328 -21.33 1.78 2.32
N TRP A 329 -20.30 2.31 2.95
CA TRP A 329 -18.90 2.31 2.48
C TRP A 329 -17.99 1.48 3.41
N PRO A 330 -17.76 0.19 3.15
CA PRO A 330 -18.48 -0.67 2.20
C PRO A 330 -19.88 -1.09 2.72
N PRO A 331 -20.72 -1.70 1.86
CA PRO A 331 -22.01 -2.27 2.27
C PRO A 331 -21.84 -3.42 3.27
N VAL A 332 -22.93 -3.76 3.94
CA VAL A 332 -23.00 -4.98 4.77
C VAL A 332 -23.71 -6.06 3.95
N PRO A 333 -23.11 -7.26 3.76
CA PRO A 333 -23.80 -8.36 3.12
C PRO A 333 -25.07 -8.73 3.91
N PRO A 334 -26.20 -9.03 3.25
CA PRO A 334 -27.44 -9.36 3.96
C PRO A 334 -27.34 -10.65 4.79
N GLN A 335 -26.33 -11.49 4.53
CA GLN A 335 -26.12 -12.75 5.22
C GLN A 335 -25.34 -12.61 6.52
N VAL A 336 -24.85 -11.43 6.89
CA VAL A 336 -24.04 -11.24 8.11
C VAL A 336 -24.62 -10.15 9.00
N SER A 337 -24.25 -10.18 10.29
CA SER A 337 -24.59 -9.11 11.23
C SER A 337 -23.92 -7.79 10.84
N GLY A 338 -24.65 -6.68 10.95
CA GLY A 338 -24.11 -5.33 10.83
C GLY A 338 -23.35 -4.83 12.06
N SER A 339 -23.36 -5.62 13.15
CA SER A 339 -22.72 -5.26 14.42
C SER A 339 -21.28 -5.74 14.50
N SER A 340 -20.47 -5.01 15.28
CA SER A 340 -19.08 -5.36 15.59
C SER A 340 -18.25 -5.71 14.35
N ARG A 341 -18.29 -4.85 13.36
CA ARG A 341 -17.51 -4.95 12.12
C ARG A 341 -16.34 -3.99 12.14
N GLU A 342 -15.28 -4.34 11.43
CA GLU A 342 -14.05 -3.56 11.36
C GLU A 342 -13.57 -3.43 9.91
N ALA A 343 -13.57 -2.22 9.37
CA ALA A 343 -12.88 -1.90 8.13
C ALA A 343 -11.38 -1.73 8.45
N GLN A 344 -10.65 -2.83 8.45
CA GLN A 344 -9.30 -2.86 9.02
C GLN A 344 -8.22 -2.39 8.06
N THR A 345 -8.30 -2.81 6.80
CA THR A 345 -7.27 -2.55 5.79
C THR A 345 -7.87 -1.89 4.57
N THR A 346 -7.14 -0.93 4.03
CA THR A 346 -7.53 -0.22 2.81
C THR A 346 -6.33 -0.07 1.89
N THR A 347 -6.55 -0.15 0.59
CA THR A 347 -5.51 0.14 -0.42
C THR A 347 -6.12 0.60 -1.73
N ILE A 348 -5.33 1.31 -2.54
CA ILE A 348 -5.63 1.56 -3.95
C ILE A 348 -4.85 0.55 -4.78
N TYR A 349 -5.54 -0.15 -5.65
CA TYR A 349 -4.94 -1.08 -6.59
C TYR A 349 -5.62 -0.97 -7.94
N ALA A 350 -4.84 -0.83 -8.99
CA ALA A 350 -5.33 -0.64 -10.36
C ALA A 350 -6.35 0.52 -10.49
N GLY A 351 -6.17 1.59 -9.71
CA GLY A 351 -7.05 2.76 -9.67
C GLY A 351 -8.40 2.54 -8.99
N GLU A 352 -8.58 1.45 -8.25
CA GLU A 352 -9.80 1.12 -7.50
C GLU A 352 -9.48 0.98 -6.00
N LEU A 353 -10.46 1.24 -5.15
CA LEU A 353 -10.31 1.15 -3.71
C LEU A 353 -10.68 -0.24 -3.22
N PHE A 354 -9.79 -0.87 -2.47
CA PHE A 354 -10.03 -2.14 -1.80
C PHE A 354 -10.10 -1.97 -0.29
N VAL A 355 -11.05 -2.66 0.33
CA VAL A 355 -11.27 -2.62 1.79
C VAL A 355 -11.44 -4.04 2.33
N GLY A 356 -10.60 -4.40 3.29
CA GLY A 356 -10.73 -5.63 4.05
C GLY A 356 -11.60 -5.42 5.28
N VAL A 357 -12.63 -6.25 5.47
CA VAL A 357 -13.59 -6.14 6.57
C VAL A 357 -13.64 -7.41 7.41
N TRP A 358 -13.45 -7.25 8.71
CA TRP A 358 -13.65 -8.25 9.76
C TRP A 358 -15.12 -8.19 10.26
N PRO A 359 -15.78 -9.24 10.74
CA PRO A 359 -15.19 -10.53 11.15
C PRO A 359 -15.37 -11.69 10.16
N TRP A 360 -15.82 -11.45 8.94
CA TRP A 360 -16.13 -12.51 7.99
C TRP A 360 -15.14 -12.62 6.83
N GLY A 361 -13.99 -11.93 6.92
CA GLY A 361 -12.91 -11.99 5.94
C GLY A 361 -13.30 -11.47 4.57
N GLU A 362 -14.09 -10.40 4.54
CA GLU A 362 -14.61 -9.80 3.33
C GLU A 362 -13.55 -8.90 2.68
N LEU A 363 -13.39 -9.01 1.36
CA LEU A 363 -12.62 -8.09 0.53
C LEU A 363 -13.59 -7.37 -0.40
N TRP A 364 -13.77 -6.09 -0.16
CA TRP A 364 -14.62 -5.21 -0.94
C TRP A 364 -13.81 -4.40 -1.94
N GLN A 365 -14.40 -4.13 -3.11
CA GLN A 365 -13.85 -3.35 -4.20
C GLN A 365 -14.82 -2.23 -4.57
N PHE A 366 -14.34 -1.00 -4.60
CA PHE A 366 -15.07 0.17 -5.05
C PHE A 366 -14.61 0.62 -6.42
N HIS A 367 -15.54 0.74 -7.35
CA HIS A 367 -15.34 1.22 -8.71
C HIS A 367 -15.64 2.71 -8.78
N PRO A 368 -14.65 3.59 -8.84
CA PRO A 368 -14.88 5.03 -8.71
C PRO A 368 -15.74 5.63 -9.83
N ASP A 369 -15.61 5.15 -11.06
CA ASP A 369 -16.34 5.68 -12.21
C ASP A 369 -17.83 5.32 -12.17
N ARG A 370 -18.17 4.14 -11.66
CA ARG A 370 -19.55 3.69 -11.46
C ARG A 370 -20.10 4.03 -10.09
N ARG A 371 -19.25 4.42 -9.14
CA ARG A 371 -19.58 4.64 -7.73
C ARG A 371 -20.24 3.41 -7.10
N GLU A 372 -19.72 2.24 -7.41
CA GLU A 372 -20.33 0.95 -7.08
C GLU A 372 -19.37 0.12 -6.23
N TRP A 373 -19.91 -0.50 -5.16
CA TRP A 373 -19.22 -1.49 -4.35
C TRP A 373 -19.54 -2.90 -4.84
N THR A 374 -18.53 -3.74 -4.88
CA THR A 374 -18.64 -5.18 -5.15
C THR A 374 -17.95 -5.94 -4.05
N LEU A 375 -18.57 -6.99 -3.51
CA LEU A 375 -17.86 -7.99 -2.71
C LEU A 375 -16.96 -8.78 -3.66
N ALA A 376 -15.70 -8.34 -3.77
CA ALA A 376 -14.75 -8.94 -4.70
C ALA A 376 -14.45 -10.40 -4.30
N ARG A 377 -14.32 -10.64 -2.99
CA ARG A 377 -14.05 -11.98 -2.47
C ARG A 377 -14.30 -12.07 -0.98
N ARG A 378 -14.67 -13.27 -0.52
CA ARG A 378 -14.45 -13.71 0.85
C ARG A 378 -13.18 -14.56 0.88
N LEU A 379 -12.21 -14.24 1.77
CA LEU A 379 -10.92 -14.95 1.83
C LEU A 379 -10.97 -16.25 2.66
N PHE A 380 -12.14 -16.59 3.20
CA PHE A 380 -12.40 -17.82 3.95
C PHE A 380 -13.58 -18.54 3.33
N SER A 381 -13.49 -19.85 3.21
CA SER A 381 -14.56 -20.68 2.69
C SER A 381 -15.54 -21.16 3.78
N HIS A 382 -15.23 -20.91 5.05
CA HIS A 382 -15.94 -21.42 6.23
C HIS A 382 -15.93 -20.42 7.40
N PRO A 383 -16.83 -20.57 8.39
CA PRO A 383 -18.12 -21.24 8.26
C PRO A 383 -18.98 -20.54 7.19
N GLU A 384 -20.13 -21.04 6.85
CA GLU A 384 -21.07 -20.31 6.00
C GLU A 384 -21.43 -18.96 6.62
N LEU A 385 -21.69 -17.96 5.78
CA LEU A 385 -22.13 -16.66 6.24
C LEU A 385 -23.46 -16.78 6.98
N SER A 386 -23.58 -16.11 8.12
CA SER A 386 -24.77 -16.16 8.96
C SER A 386 -24.98 -14.83 9.67
N ASN A 387 -26.24 -14.35 9.71
CA ASN A 387 -26.65 -13.23 10.55
C ASN A 387 -27.17 -13.67 11.94
N GLN A 388 -27.15 -14.97 12.24
CA GLN A 388 -27.59 -15.53 13.51
C GLN A 388 -26.51 -15.40 14.60
N VAL A 389 -25.28 -15.12 14.21
CA VAL A 389 -24.15 -14.85 15.10
C VAL A 389 -23.39 -13.62 14.62
N ILE A 390 -22.73 -12.93 15.54
CA ILE A 390 -21.95 -11.74 15.20
C ILE A 390 -20.63 -12.13 14.54
N HIS A 391 -19.94 -13.15 15.09
CA HIS A 391 -18.64 -13.59 14.60
C HIS A 391 -18.68 -15.05 14.16
N PRO A 392 -17.79 -15.47 13.25
CA PRO A 392 -17.57 -16.88 12.96
C PRO A 392 -17.25 -17.67 14.23
N TYR A 393 -17.90 -18.82 14.40
CA TYR A 393 -17.67 -19.73 15.54
C TYR A 393 -18.05 -19.17 16.92
N ASP A 394 -18.92 -18.17 17.02
CA ASP A 394 -19.38 -17.63 18.31
C ASP A 394 -19.98 -18.69 19.22
N LYS A 395 -20.74 -19.65 18.66
CA LYS A 395 -21.39 -20.71 19.42
C LYS A 395 -20.36 -21.68 20.01
N GLU A 396 -19.37 -22.01 19.21
CA GLU A 396 -18.28 -22.91 19.60
C GLU A 396 -17.33 -22.25 20.60
N ASN A 397 -17.22 -20.93 20.52
CA ASN A 397 -16.41 -20.11 21.44
C ASN A 397 -17.14 -19.66 22.70
N ALA A 398 -18.38 -20.05 22.95
CA ALA A 398 -19.21 -19.55 24.04
C ALA A 398 -18.59 -19.69 25.45
N GLY A 399 -17.62 -20.59 25.62
CA GLY A 399 -16.83 -20.75 26.85
C GLY A 399 -15.46 -20.05 26.83
N ASN A 400 -15.11 -19.37 25.75
CA ASN A 400 -13.80 -18.71 25.60
C ASN A 400 -13.86 -17.28 26.14
N PRO A 401 -13.04 -16.89 27.16
CA PRO A 401 -13.03 -15.53 27.70
C PRO A 401 -12.58 -14.48 26.69
N VAL A 402 -11.91 -14.87 25.61
CA VAL A 402 -11.49 -14.01 24.50
C VAL A 402 -12.52 -14.06 23.38
N GLY A 403 -13.79 -13.95 23.61
CA GLY A 403 -14.84 -14.02 22.58
C GLY A 403 -14.38 -13.45 21.22
N ASN A 404 -14.80 -14.05 20.12
CA ASN A 404 -14.44 -13.75 18.74
C ASN A 404 -13.00 -14.08 18.31
N GLN A 405 -12.28 -14.96 19.03
CA GLN A 405 -10.90 -15.40 18.67
C GLN A 405 -10.76 -15.76 17.18
N TRP A 406 -11.74 -16.46 16.63
CA TRP A 406 -11.75 -16.94 15.26
C TRP A 406 -12.45 -15.99 14.27
N GLY A 407 -12.67 -14.75 14.66
CA GLY A 407 -13.07 -13.69 13.74
C GLY A 407 -12.04 -13.55 12.61
N GLN A 408 -12.53 -13.55 11.38
CA GLN A 408 -11.73 -13.66 10.16
C GLN A 408 -11.30 -12.27 9.67
N ARG A 409 -9.99 -12.02 9.68
CA ARG A 409 -9.40 -10.74 9.25
C ARG A 409 -8.81 -10.83 7.85
N VAL A 410 -8.98 -9.77 7.09
CA VAL A 410 -8.09 -9.40 5.98
C VAL A 410 -7.01 -8.54 6.58
N THR A 411 -5.90 -9.14 6.95
CA THR A 411 -4.89 -8.50 7.81
C THR A 411 -4.05 -7.49 7.06
N SER A 412 -3.79 -7.76 5.78
CA SER A 412 -2.95 -6.93 4.92
C SER A 412 -3.55 -6.80 3.53
N LEU A 413 -3.38 -5.62 2.93
CA LEU A 413 -3.58 -5.35 1.52
C LEU A 413 -2.36 -4.57 1.04
N VAL A 414 -1.44 -5.23 0.35
CA VAL A 414 -0.14 -4.67 -0.03
C VAL A 414 0.10 -4.89 -1.51
N THR A 415 0.44 -3.84 -2.23
CA THR A 415 0.74 -3.90 -3.66
C THR A 415 2.24 -4.05 -3.92
N VAL A 416 2.62 -4.94 -4.82
CA VAL A 416 3.99 -5.10 -5.32
C VAL A 416 3.93 -5.50 -6.80
N GLY A 417 4.64 -4.78 -7.65
CA GLY A 417 4.67 -5.03 -9.09
C GLY A 417 3.28 -4.94 -9.73
N GLU A 418 2.80 -6.04 -10.26
CA GLU A 418 1.48 -6.12 -10.92
C GLU A 418 0.37 -6.61 -9.97
N SER A 419 0.70 -7.01 -8.76
CA SER A 419 -0.18 -7.78 -7.88
C SER A 419 -0.58 -7.01 -6.62
N LEU A 420 -1.78 -7.32 -6.12
CA LEU A 420 -2.23 -7.03 -4.77
C LEU A 420 -2.10 -8.30 -3.93
N PHE A 421 -1.40 -8.23 -2.82
CA PHE A 421 -1.29 -9.33 -1.86
C PHE A 421 -2.21 -9.08 -0.68
N ALA A 422 -3.06 -10.06 -0.40
CA ALA A 422 -3.97 -10.07 0.74
C ALA A 422 -3.59 -11.19 1.70
N SER A 423 -3.47 -10.88 2.99
CA SER A 423 -3.24 -11.91 4.01
C SER A 423 -4.41 -12.02 4.97
N THR A 424 -4.47 -13.15 5.68
CA THR A 424 -5.55 -13.48 6.61
C THR A 424 -5.02 -13.74 8.02
N SER A 425 -5.85 -13.50 9.04
CA SER A 425 -5.55 -13.92 10.41
C SER A 425 -6.82 -14.18 11.23
N ALA A 426 -6.66 -14.90 12.33
CA ALA A 426 -7.56 -14.84 13.47
C ALA A 426 -7.46 -13.47 14.16
N LYS A 427 -8.32 -13.20 15.14
CA LYS A 427 -8.24 -11.96 15.94
C LYS A 427 -6.87 -11.82 16.59
N ASP A 428 -6.43 -12.86 17.28
CA ASP A 428 -5.11 -12.93 17.89
C ASP A 428 -4.37 -14.12 17.29
N PRO A 429 -3.41 -13.87 16.39
CA PRO A 429 -2.65 -14.94 15.76
C PRO A 429 -1.91 -15.78 16.78
N CYS A 430 -2.19 -17.07 16.78
CA CYS A 430 -1.63 -18.05 17.71
C CYS A 430 -1.31 -19.37 16.98
N ALA A 431 -0.60 -20.26 17.64
CA ALA A 431 -0.49 -21.62 17.16
C ALA A 431 -1.86 -22.31 17.23
N TRP A 432 -2.11 -23.21 16.28
CA TRP A 432 -3.33 -24.00 16.31
C TRP A 432 -3.24 -25.08 17.40
N ASP A 433 -4.31 -25.19 18.19
CA ASP A 433 -4.49 -26.20 19.22
C ASP A 433 -5.80 -26.98 18.96
N PRO A 434 -5.72 -28.21 18.43
CA PRO A 434 -6.91 -29.00 18.10
C PRO A 434 -7.68 -29.49 19.35
N GLU A 435 -7.02 -29.57 20.52
CA GLU A 435 -7.69 -29.97 21.75
C GLU A 435 -8.58 -28.87 22.30
N GLN A 436 -8.11 -27.61 22.20
CA GLN A 436 -8.89 -26.46 22.61
C GLN A 436 -9.93 -26.05 21.57
N ASN A 437 -9.69 -26.35 20.28
CA ASN A 437 -10.54 -25.92 19.17
C ASN A 437 -10.94 -27.09 18.25
N PRO A 438 -11.62 -28.15 18.77
CA PRO A 438 -11.96 -29.33 17.99
C PRO A 438 -12.93 -29.06 16.83
N PHE A 439 -13.66 -27.96 16.88
CA PHE A 439 -14.55 -27.50 15.80
C PHE A 439 -13.80 -26.97 14.57
N LEU A 440 -12.51 -26.61 14.73
CA LEU A 440 -11.70 -26.03 13.68
C LEU A 440 -10.77 -27.10 13.08
N ALA A 441 -11.27 -27.83 12.11
CA ALA A 441 -10.52 -28.88 11.42
C ALA A 441 -9.22 -28.34 10.76
N PRO A 442 -8.21 -29.20 10.51
CA PRO A 442 -6.92 -28.78 9.95
C PRO A 442 -7.00 -27.96 8.67
N ASP A 443 -7.89 -28.33 7.75
CA ASP A 443 -8.13 -27.62 6.48
C ASP A 443 -8.75 -26.24 6.70
N LYS A 444 -9.54 -26.06 7.76
CA LYS A 444 -10.19 -24.80 8.11
C LYS A 444 -9.24 -23.85 8.83
N TRP A 445 -8.50 -24.31 9.84
CA TRP A 445 -7.57 -23.42 10.52
C TRP A 445 -6.46 -22.92 9.59
N GLN A 446 -6.07 -23.71 8.58
CA GLN A 446 -5.09 -23.31 7.58
C GLN A 446 -5.53 -22.10 6.75
N ALA A 447 -6.82 -21.77 6.69
CA ALA A 447 -7.30 -20.55 6.05
C ALA A 447 -6.87 -19.28 6.81
N TYR A 448 -6.56 -19.40 8.10
CA TYR A 448 -5.93 -18.33 8.88
C TYR A 448 -4.43 -18.33 8.63
N GLY A 449 -3.86 -17.19 8.26
CA GLY A 449 -2.43 -17.07 7.92
C GLY A 449 -2.10 -17.35 6.44
N ARG A 450 -3.09 -17.46 5.58
CA ARG A 450 -2.91 -17.55 4.13
C ARG A 450 -2.52 -16.21 3.53
N VAL A 451 -1.84 -16.29 2.40
CA VAL A 451 -1.56 -15.15 1.53
C VAL A 451 -2.17 -15.43 0.17
N HIS A 452 -2.89 -14.46 -0.36
CA HIS A 452 -3.47 -14.51 -1.70
C HIS A 452 -2.80 -13.46 -2.57
N GLU A 453 -2.30 -13.87 -3.72
CA GLU A 453 -1.92 -12.98 -4.80
C GLU A 453 -3.15 -12.72 -5.65
N LEU A 454 -3.51 -11.45 -5.80
CA LEU A 454 -4.67 -10.98 -6.52
C LEU A 454 -4.21 -10.14 -7.71
N LYS A 455 -4.78 -10.36 -8.89
CA LYS A 455 -4.42 -9.63 -10.12
C LYS A 455 -5.64 -9.03 -10.80
N LEU A 456 -5.52 -7.75 -11.15
CA LEU A 456 -6.38 -7.05 -12.10
C LEU A 456 -5.53 -6.61 -13.29
N PRO A 457 -5.98 -6.85 -14.53
CA PRO A 457 -5.31 -6.32 -15.70
C PRO A 457 -5.19 -4.80 -15.67
N GLY A 458 -4.08 -4.28 -16.17
CA GLY A 458 -3.87 -2.82 -16.29
C GLY A 458 -3.33 -2.15 -15.02
N HIS A 459 -2.52 -2.85 -14.25
CA HIS A 459 -1.78 -2.29 -13.11
C HIS A 459 -0.29 -2.57 -13.23
N LEU A 460 0.49 -1.55 -12.90
CA LEU A 460 1.95 -1.64 -12.78
C LEU A 460 2.39 -0.79 -11.60
N GLN A 461 3.30 -1.31 -10.77
CA GLN A 461 3.92 -0.58 -9.67
C GLN A 461 5.44 -0.70 -9.72
N ALA A 462 6.12 0.36 -9.30
CA ALA A 462 7.56 0.36 -9.12
C ALA A 462 7.97 1.20 -7.91
N ALA A 463 9.00 0.78 -7.19
CA ALA A 463 9.61 1.60 -6.15
C ALA A 463 10.48 2.69 -6.77
N THR A 464 10.25 3.95 -6.38
CA THR A 464 11.08 5.07 -6.81
C THR A 464 12.27 5.26 -5.86
N ARG A 465 13.37 5.80 -6.39
CA ARG A 465 14.48 6.26 -5.58
C ARG A 465 14.22 7.69 -5.12
N TRP A 466 14.54 7.97 -3.88
CA TRP A 466 14.51 9.36 -3.41
C TRP A 466 15.74 10.10 -3.92
N THR A 467 15.48 11.21 -4.60
CA THR A 467 16.53 12.14 -5.05
C THR A 467 16.24 13.51 -4.47
N THR A 468 17.24 14.23 -4.02
CA THR A 468 17.12 15.64 -3.66
C THR A 468 17.07 16.47 -4.93
N GLY A 469 16.11 17.39 -5.03
CA GLY A 469 15.84 18.19 -6.22
C GLY A 469 14.77 17.56 -7.13
N VAL A 470 14.73 18.05 -8.37
CA VAL A 470 13.68 17.64 -9.32
C VAL A 470 13.88 16.18 -9.75
N THR A 471 12.88 15.38 -9.52
CA THR A 471 12.73 14.01 -10.04
C THR A 471 11.74 14.04 -11.19
N ARG A 472 12.09 13.42 -12.30
CA ARG A 472 11.19 13.24 -13.44
C ARG A 472 10.65 11.82 -13.43
N LEU A 473 9.32 11.69 -13.39
CA LEU A 473 8.61 10.44 -13.59
C LEU A 473 7.90 10.47 -14.94
N GLU A 474 8.08 9.43 -15.72
CA GLU A 474 7.39 9.25 -17.01
C GLU A 474 6.60 7.94 -16.97
N PHE A 475 5.33 8.06 -17.34
CA PHE A 475 4.38 6.98 -17.42
C PHE A 475 4.02 6.81 -18.88
N GLU A 476 4.55 5.77 -19.48
CA GLU A 476 4.46 5.59 -20.92
C GLU A 476 3.48 4.48 -21.27
N LEU A 477 2.63 4.77 -22.24
CA LEU A 477 1.75 3.82 -22.89
C LEU A 477 2.14 3.67 -24.36
N ARG A 478 2.50 2.44 -24.75
CA ARG A 478 2.75 2.09 -26.15
C ARG A 478 1.90 0.88 -26.53
N GLY A 479 0.89 1.10 -27.39
CA GLY A 479 -0.13 0.09 -27.62
C GLY A 479 -0.76 -0.36 -26.29
N ALA A 480 -0.64 -1.63 -25.93
CA ALA A 480 -1.10 -2.16 -24.65
C ALA A 480 0.01 -2.24 -23.57
N GLN A 481 1.21 -1.73 -23.81
CA GLN A 481 2.32 -1.80 -22.87
C GLN A 481 2.35 -0.56 -21.97
N LEU A 482 2.35 -0.79 -20.66
CA LEU A 482 2.62 0.22 -19.63
C LEU A 482 4.10 0.19 -19.23
N ARG A 483 4.66 1.36 -18.98
CA ARG A 483 6.04 1.51 -18.52
C ARG A 483 6.18 2.68 -17.55
N ILE A 484 6.98 2.49 -16.51
CA ILE A 484 7.33 3.53 -15.54
C ILE A 484 8.82 3.82 -15.68
N VAL A 485 9.16 5.10 -15.83
CA VAL A 485 10.53 5.59 -15.98
C VAL A 485 10.79 6.67 -14.95
N GLN A 486 11.95 6.64 -14.30
CA GLN A 486 12.43 7.69 -13.42
C GLN A 486 13.77 8.22 -13.95
N ASP A 487 13.85 9.52 -14.22
CA ASP A 487 15.07 10.22 -14.66
C ASP A 487 15.76 9.50 -15.83
N GLY A 488 14.97 9.04 -16.82
CA GLY A 488 15.43 8.31 -18.00
C GLY A 488 15.74 6.83 -17.77
N ARG A 489 15.62 6.32 -16.53
CA ARG A 489 15.81 4.91 -16.21
C ARG A 489 14.45 4.21 -16.11
N GLU A 490 14.27 3.16 -16.87
CA GLU A 490 13.10 2.27 -16.70
C GLU A 490 13.13 1.61 -15.33
N LEU A 491 12.00 1.68 -14.63
CA LEU A 491 11.79 1.01 -13.34
C LEU A 491 11.01 -0.28 -13.53
N ALA A 492 9.92 -0.25 -14.32
CA ALA A 492 9.07 -1.41 -14.57
C ALA A 492 8.32 -1.29 -15.89
N ARG A 493 7.88 -2.44 -16.43
CA ARG A 493 6.97 -2.53 -17.58
C ARG A 493 6.05 -3.73 -17.45
N THR A 494 4.86 -3.63 -18.04
CA THR A 494 3.92 -4.75 -18.22
C THR A 494 3.08 -4.57 -19.46
N THR A 495 2.40 -5.63 -19.89
CA THR A 495 1.40 -5.58 -20.97
C THR A 495 0.01 -5.74 -20.39
N VAL A 496 -0.89 -4.83 -20.74
CA VAL A 496 -2.28 -4.87 -20.29
C VAL A 496 -3.02 -5.95 -21.07
N GLU A 497 -3.58 -6.90 -20.37
CA GLU A 497 -4.37 -8.00 -20.91
C GLU A 497 -5.89 -7.74 -20.79
N GLY A 498 -6.69 -8.62 -21.40
CA GLY A 498 -8.15 -8.59 -21.32
C GLY A 498 -8.79 -7.38 -22.00
N ALA A 499 -10.00 -7.02 -21.58
CA ALA A 499 -10.81 -5.99 -22.23
C ALA A 499 -10.12 -4.62 -22.30
N ALA A 500 -9.36 -4.23 -21.26
CA ALA A 500 -8.61 -2.98 -21.28
C ALA A 500 -7.48 -2.99 -22.33
N GLY A 501 -6.77 -4.13 -22.47
CA GLY A 501 -5.75 -4.32 -23.49
C GLY A 501 -6.31 -4.27 -24.91
N GLU A 502 -7.45 -4.87 -25.15
CA GLU A 502 -8.13 -4.81 -26.45
C GLU A 502 -8.60 -3.38 -26.80
N LEU A 503 -9.13 -2.67 -25.82
CA LEU A 503 -9.47 -1.26 -26.01
C LEU A 503 -8.25 -0.41 -26.35
N LEU A 504 -7.10 -0.67 -25.74
CA LEU A 504 -5.85 0.04 -26.03
C LEU A 504 -5.29 -0.27 -27.41
N LYS A 505 -5.29 -1.54 -27.84
CA LYS A 505 -4.78 -1.97 -29.16
C LYS A 505 -5.55 -1.37 -30.32
N ASN A 506 -6.84 -1.15 -30.15
CA ASN A 506 -7.73 -0.65 -31.20
C ASN A 506 -7.78 0.89 -31.28
N ARG A 507 -6.87 1.60 -30.59
CA ARG A 507 -6.86 3.06 -30.55
C ARG A 507 -5.69 3.64 -31.32
N ASP A 508 -6.01 4.34 -32.38
CA ASP A 508 -5.01 5.08 -33.15
C ASP A 508 -4.45 6.29 -32.38
N GLN A 509 -5.21 6.83 -31.41
CA GLN A 509 -4.78 7.94 -30.57
C GLN A 509 -5.56 7.97 -29.24
N LEU A 510 -4.83 7.86 -28.11
CA LEU A 510 -5.34 8.23 -26.79
C LEU A 510 -5.28 9.74 -26.67
N ARG A 511 -6.41 10.40 -26.80
CA ARG A 511 -6.51 11.84 -26.52
C ARG A 511 -7.03 12.04 -25.12
N PRO A 512 -6.17 12.34 -24.13
CA PRO A 512 -6.64 12.64 -22.79
C PRO A 512 -7.46 13.94 -22.83
N VAL A 513 -8.65 13.90 -22.20
CA VAL A 513 -9.60 15.05 -22.20
C VAL A 513 -9.36 15.97 -21.03
N ALA A 514 -8.82 15.46 -19.93
CA ALA A 514 -8.59 16.21 -18.72
C ALA A 514 -7.36 15.72 -17.98
N TRP A 515 -6.56 16.66 -17.53
CA TRP A 515 -5.49 16.43 -16.57
C TRP A 515 -6.02 16.84 -15.19
N LYS A 516 -6.19 15.87 -14.31
CA LYS A 516 -6.51 16.13 -12.91
C LYS A 516 -5.25 15.92 -12.09
N GLN A 517 -4.67 17.02 -11.63
CA GLN A 517 -3.56 16.96 -10.69
C GLN A 517 -4.04 16.38 -9.38
N GLY A 518 -3.27 15.45 -8.80
CA GLY A 518 -3.58 14.91 -7.50
C GLY A 518 -3.48 15.97 -6.41
N ILE A 519 -4.42 15.96 -5.50
CA ILE A 519 -4.51 16.92 -4.39
C ILE A 519 -3.88 16.27 -3.17
N TYR A 520 -2.60 16.50 -2.94
CA TYR A 520 -1.99 15.90 -1.76
C TYR A 520 -0.87 16.78 -1.24
N GLY A 521 -0.94 17.13 -0.01
CA GLY A 521 0.00 17.73 0.86
C GLY A 521 1.04 18.69 0.27
N PRO A 522 1.69 19.49 1.05
CA PRO A 522 2.82 20.25 0.59
C PRO A 522 3.94 19.25 0.22
N PHE A 523 4.32 19.25 -1.05
CA PHE A 523 5.58 18.66 -1.47
C PHE A 523 6.72 19.48 -0.84
N GLY A 524 7.77 18.82 -0.37
CA GLY A 524 8.88 19.51 0.28
C GLY A 524 9.57 20.59 -0.57
N GLY A 525 9.40 20.55 -1.87
CA GLY A 525 9.91 21.52 -2.84
C GLY A 525 8.81 22.16 -3.68
N ASP A 526 7.66 22.37 -3.25
CA ASP A 526 6.55 23.20 -3.77
C ASP A 526 6.22 23.13 -5.27
N SER A 527 6.84 22.27 -6.10
CA SER A 527 6.52 22.18 -7.51
C SER A 527 6.11 20.77 -7.94
N LEU A 528 4.92 20.68 -8.49
CA LEU A 528 4.42 19.57 -9.28
C LEU A 528 3.97 20.11 -10.62
N THR A 529 4.66 19.73 -11.67
CA THR A 529 4.22 20.02 -13.04
C THR A 529 3.91 18.73 -13.77
N GLY A 530 2.92 18.75 -14.64
CA GLY A 530 2.54 17.60 -15.43
C GLY A 530 2.22 18.00 -16.85
N GLN A 531 2.61 17.15 -17.81
CA GLN A 531 2.31 17.33 -19.22
C GLN A 531 2.12 15.99 -19.91
N VAL A 532 1.31 15.98 -20.94
CA VAL A 532 1.22 14.88 -21.88
C VAL A 532 2.13 15.19 -23.06
N LEU A 533 3.02 14.25 -23.38
CA LEU A 533 3.88 14.29 -24.56
C LEU A 533 3.36 13.23 -25.54
N GLU A 534 3.12 13.62 -26.77
CA GLU A 534 2.75 12.74 -27.88
C GLU A 534 3.99 12.27 -28.65
#